data_e3b959191dd66af4eb0cde41c887e3d7
#
_entry.id   e3b959191dd66af4eb0cde41c887e3d7
#
_cell.length_a   1.000
_cell.length_b   1.000
_cell.length_c   1.000
_cell.angle_alpha   90.00
_cell.angle_beta   90.00
_cell.angle_gamma   90.00
#
_symmetry.space_group_name_H-M   'P 1'
#
loop_
_entity.id
_entity.type
_entity.pdbx_description
1 polymer ?
#
loop_
_entity_poly.entity_id
_entity_poly.type
_entity_poly.pdbx_seq_one_letter_code
_entity_poly.pdbx_strand_id
1 'polypeptide(L)'
;MEKTRFLKLIGILAVLTFILVACSGPSKEISSGTSQESKSTETNESSAKPTTVEITDAHGTVTVPVNPKNVITLDSRAFETLADWNIKLAAAPKDVMPKESPYVKDEAVQNIGNHREPNLEIIAAANPELVIVGQRFANHYESIKKLVPNAAVIDLNFDVSEKADKPGENLVKGLKDSTIILGQIFDKNEEAKQLVADFDKSIEDAKSAYNGTATVMGVEVSGGNIGFSAPRFGRVWGPMFEMFGWKPALEIENATSGHKGDEISVEAIAKSNPDWIFVLDRDAAVSSESDAVPAKDVINNSPALQKVTAVSKGQIVYAPNDTYTNESIQTFIEIFKNMASTLAK
;
A
#
# COMPACT_ATOMS: atom_id res chain seq x y z
N MET A 1 -54.41 11.90 7.70
CA MET A 1 -55.21 11.94 6.46
C MET A 1 -54.25 11.40 5.42
N GLU A 2 -54.51 10.26 5.14
CA GLU A 2 -55.00 9.40 4.06
C GLU A 2 -53.87 8.98 3.13
N LYS A 3 -53.42 7.70 3.17
CA LYS A 3 -53.99 6.49 2.53
C LYS A 3 -54.10 6.67 1.00
N THR A 4 -53.43 5.85 0.22
CA THR A 4 -53.88 4.54 -0.30
C THR A 4 -52.83 4.03 -1.27
N ARG A 5 -52.24 2.84 -1.22
CA ARG A 5 -52.75 1.50 -1.60
C ARG A 5 -53.15 1.36 -3.07
N PHE A 6 -52.46 0.46 -3.79
CA PHE A 6 -52.99 -0.74 -4.49
C PHE A 6 -51.97 -1.16 -5.55
N LEU A 7 -51.46 -2.28 -5.61
CA LEU A 7 -51.81 -3.71 -5.65
C LEU A 7 -51.89 -4.25 -7.10
N LYS A 8 -51.11 -5.28 -7.34
CA LYS A 8 -51.35 -6.49 -8.19
C LYS A 8 -51.24 -6.31 -9.70
N LEU A 9 -50.83 -7.27 -10.50
CA LEU A 9 -50.93 -8.73 -10.50
C LEU A 9 -50.12 -9.29 -11.68
N ILE A 10 -49.45 -10.44 -11.51
CA ILE A 10 -49.57 -11.71 -12.24
C ILE A 10 -49.42 -11.61 -13.77
N GLY A 11 -48.55 -12.26 -14.43
CA GLY A 11 -48.10 -13.63 -14.51
C GLY A 11 -48.00 -13.97 -15.98
N ILE A 12 -47.22 -14.86 -16.35
CA ILE A 12 -47.49 -16.03 -17.19
C ILE A 12 -46.18 -16.66 -17.70
N LEU A 13 -46.01 -17.81 -17.25
CA LEU A 13 -45.19 -18.95 -17.64
C LEU A 13 -45.44 -19.35 -19.11
N ALA A 14 -44.44 -19.59 -19.90
CA ALA A 14 -44.52 -20.45 -21.08
C ALA A 14 -43.29 -21.31 -21.21
N VAL A 15 -43.47 -22.55 -20.91
CA VAL A 15 -42.66 -23.73 -21.19
C VAL A 15 -42.97 -24.22 -22.61
N LEU A 16 -41.98 -24.58 -23.40
CA LEU A 16 -42.10 -25.58 -24.49
C LEU A 16 -40.68 -26.04 -24.86
N THR A 17 -40.26 -27.17 -24.36
CA THR A 17 -40.24 -28.55 -24.87
C THR A 17 -39.52 -28.81 -26.20
N PHE A 18 -38.43 -29.53 -26.03
CA PHE A 18 -37.83 -30.66 -26.80
C PHE A 18 -38.38 -30.96 -28.20
N ILE A 19 -37.45 -31.14 -29.14
CA ILE A 19 -37.53 -32.26 -30.11
C ILE A 19 -36.14 -32.85 -30.34
N LEU A 20 -35.97 -34.06 -29.86
CA LEU A 20 -34.96 -35.04 -30.32
C LEU A 20 -35.50 -35.72 -31.55
N VAL A 21 -34.69 -35.81 -32.62
CA VAL A 21 -34.90 -36.80 -33.68
C VAL A 21 -33.64 -37.61 -33.83
N ALA A 22 -33.75 -38.83 -33.38
CA ALA A 22 -32.88 -39.94 -33.74
C ALA A 22 -33.54 -40.73 -34.89
N CYS A 23 -32.77 -41.05 -35.88
CA CYS A 23 -33.12 -42.16 -36.79
C CYS A 23 -31.88 -42.97 -37.21
N SER A 24 -32.00 -44.22 -36.92
CA SER A 24 -31.09 -45.34 -37.10
C SER A 24 -31.03 -45.90 -38.55
N GLY A 25 -29.88 -46.37 -38.94
CA GLY A 25 -29.30 -47.25 -39.87
C GLY A 25 -30.18 -48.09 -40.86
N PRO A 26 -29.69 -49.09 -41.61
CA PRO A 26 -28.39 -49.76 -41.59
C PRO A 26 -27.75 -50.17 -42.98
N SER A 27 -26.47 -50.54 -42.94
CA SER A 27 -25.78 -51.62 -43.64
C SER A 27 -25.37 -51.65 -45.13
N LYS A 28 -24.08 -51.98 -45.28
CA LYS A 28 -23.36 -52.83 -46.33
C LYS A 28 -22.81 -52.08 -47.54
N GLU A 29 -21.65 -52.27 -48.03
CA GLU A 29 -20.46 -53.13 -47.93
C GLU A 29 -19.37 -52.59 -48.86
N ILE A 30 -18.08 -52.77 -48.44
CA ILE A 30 -16.88 -53.14 -49.23
C ILE A 30 -16.40 -52.20 -50.38
N SER A 31 -15.21 -51.59 -50.27
CA SER A 31 -13.95 -52.00 -50.88
C SER A 31 -12.90 -50.91 -50.93
N SER A 32 -11.74 -51.24 -50.38
CA SER A 32 -10.34 -50.93 -50.74
C SER A 32 -9.90 -49.47 -50.97
N GLY A 33 -9.02 -49.03 -50.09
CA GLY A 33 -7.72 -48.53 -50.51
C GLY A 33 -7.53 -47.07 -50.60
N THR A 34 -6.95 -46.49 -49.58
CA THR A 34 -5.68 -45.76 -49.67
C THR A 34 -5.50 -44.97 -48.35
N SER A 35 -4.42 -45.24 -47.65
CA SER A 35 -3.96 -44.53 -46.48
C SER A 35 -3.70 -43.07 -46.81
N GLN A 36 -4.46 -42.17 -46.20
CA GLN A 36 -4.04 -40.80 -46.04
C GLN A 36 -3.94 -40.51 -44.53
N GLU A 37 -2.73 -40.41 -44.14
CA GLU A 37 -2.27 -39.97 -42.85
C GLU A 37 -2.88 -38.58 -42.53
N SER A 38 -3.90 -38.54 -41.71
CA SER A 38 -4.40 -37.27 -41.14
C SER A 38 -3.40 -36.80 -40.10
N LYS A 39 -2.54 -35.91 -40.51
CA LYS A 39 -1.67 -35.13 -39.66
C LYS A 39 -2.58 -34.26 -38.80
N SER A 40 -2.79 -34.69 -37.55
CA SER A 40 -3.37 -33.79 -36.51
C SER A 40 -2.41 -32.63 -36.31
N THR A 41 -2.78 -31.50 -36.83
CA THR A 41 -2.14 -30.25 -36.50
C THR A 41 -2.53 -29.94 -35.05
N GLU A 42 -1.68 -30.29 -34.11
CA GLU A 42 -1.70 -29.69 -32.77
C GLU A 42 -1.47 -28.21 -32.97
N THR A 43 -2.53 -27.44 -32.86
CA THR A 43 -2.45 -26.01 -32.73
C THR A 43 -1.87 -25.74 -31.34
N ASN A 44 -0.55 -25.59 -31.26
CA ASN A 44 0.09 -24.97 -30.13
C ASN A 44 -0.42 -23.50 -30.08
N GLU A 45 -1.50 -23.27 -29.37
CA GLU A 45 -1.81 -21.93 -28.88
C GLU A 45 -0.72 -21.55 -27.88
N SER A 46 0.38 -21.02 -28.38
CA SER A 46 1.28 -20.18 -27.62
C SER A 46 0.42 -18.98 -27.23
N SER A 47 -0.12 -19.00 -26.01
CA SER A 47 -0.79 -17.83 -25.44
C SER A 47 0.26 -16.73 -25.33
N ALA A 48 0.27 -15.80 -26.28
CA ALA A 48 1.11 -14.62 -26.22
C ALA A 48 0.80 -13.89 -24.89
N LYS A 49 1.85 -13.55 -24.12
CA LYS A 49 1.66 -12.76 -22.90
C LYS A 49 0.90 -11.48 -23.25
N PRO A 50 -0.04 -11.03 -22.40
CA PRO A 50 -0.76 -9.79 -22.63
C PRO A 50 0.24 -8.63 -22.73
N THR A 51 0.01 -7.71 -23.65
CA THR A 51 0.83 -6.51 -23.83
C THR A 51 0.33 -5.34 -22.99
N THR A 52 -0.88 -5.44 -22.44
CA THR A 52 -1.52 -4.45 -21.57
C THR A 52 -2.28 -5.14 -20.45
N VAL A 53 -2.50 -4.40 -19.37
CA VAL A 53 -3.38 -4.79 -18.25
C VAL A 53 -4.38 -3.66 -17.97
N GLU A 54 -5.58 -4.03 -17.54
CA GLU A 54 -6.60 -3.07 -17.08
C GLU A 54 -6.45 -2.89 -15.56
N ILE A 55 -6.15 -1.67 -15.15
CA ILE A 55 -6.03 -1.30 -13.74
C ILE A 55 -7.19 -0.40 -13.35
N THR A 56 -7.90 -0.75 -12.29
CA THR A 56 -8.97 0.07 -11.73
C THR A 56 -8.48 0.74 -10.45
N ASP A 57 -8.54 2.06 -10.42
CA ASP A 57 -8.19 2.92 -9.29
C ASP A 57 -9.37 3.81 -8.86
N ALA A 58 -9.13 4.80 -8.01
CA ALA A 58 -10.15 5.74 -7.55
C ALA A 58 -10.75 6.63 -8.67
N HIS A 59 -10.07 6.75 -9.82
CA HIS A 59 -10.45 7.58 -10.96
C HIS A 59 -11.08 6.78 -12.11
N GLY A 60 -11.15 5.45 -11.99
CA GLY A 60 -11.74 4.56 -12.99
C GLY A 60 -10.80 3.48 -13.49
N THR A 61 -11.05 2.97 -14.69
CA THR A 61 -10.22 1.91 -15.30
C THR A 61 -9.27 2.53 -16.34
N VAL A 62 -8.00 2.16 -16.24
CA VAL A 62 -6.92 2.62 -17.11
C VAL A 62 -6.23 1.42 -17.73
N THR A 63 -6.07 1.44 -19.07
CA THR A 63 -5.25 0.45 -19.78
C THR A 63 -3.78 0.82 -19.65
N VAL A 64 -2.99 -0.06 -19.06
CA VAL A 64 -1.56 0.15 -18.78
C VAL A 64 -0.73 -0.83 -19.60
N PRO A 65 0.33 -0.37 -20.30
CA PRO A 65 1.26 -1.30 -20.98
C PRO A 65 1.96 -2.20 -19.98
N VAL A 66 2.18 -3.46 -20.33
CA VAL A 66 3.04 -4.36 -19.54
C VAL A 66 4.51 -4.04 -19.82
N ASN A 67 5.33 -3.94 -18.78
CA ASN A 67 6.72 -3.50 -18.84
C ASN A 67 6.88 -2.14 -19.54
N PRO A 68 6.18 -1.08 -19.06
CA PRO A 68 6.24 0.23 -19.67
C PRO A 68 7.64 0.82 -19.62
N LYS A 69 7.94 1.69 -20.58
CA LYS A 69 9.18 2.47 -20.63
C LYS A 69 8.95 3.85 -20.02
N ASN A 70 10.05 4.52 -19.64
CA ASN A 70 9.99 5.87 -19.08
C ASN A 70 8.98 5.98 -17.93
N VAL A 71 9.10 5.08 -16.96
CA VAL A 71 8.22 5.05 -15.78
C VAL A 71 8.54 6.21 -14.85
N ILE A 72 7.51 6.86 -14.36
CA ILE A 72 7.60 7.84 -13.27
C ILE A 72 6.78 7.32 -12.11
N THR A 73 7.32 7.30 -10.91
CA THR A 73 6.56 7.04 -9.70
C THR A 73 6.68 8.20 -8.71
N LEU A 74 5.53 8.57 -8.16
CA LEU A 74 5.36 9.64 -7.16
C LEU A 74 4.84 9.06 -5.84
N ASP A 75 4.72 7.74 -5.75
CA ASP A 75 4.18 7.04 -4.59
C ASP A 75 5.27 6.49 -3.68
N SER A 76 5.32 6.99 -2.45
CA SER A 76 6.25 6.51 -1.41
C SER A 76 6.03 5.06 -0.99
N ARG A 77 4.90 4.46 -1.35
CA ARG A 77 4.58 3.05 -1.08
C ARG A 77 5.08 2.11 -2.17
N ALA A 78 5.49 2.67 -3.32
CA ALA A 78 5.97 1.89 -4.47
C ALA A 78 7.50 1.93 -4.65
N PHE A 79 8.21 2.91 -4.09
CA PHE A 79 9.64 3.13 -4.38
C PHE A 79 10.51 1.90 -4.13
N GLU A 80 10.38 1.29 -2.96
CA GLU A 80 11.20 0.14 -2.56
C GLU A 80 10.86 -1.09 -3.40
N THR A 81 9.58 -1.38 -3.59
CA THR A 81 9.13 -2.51 -4.41
C THR A 81 9.67 -2.41 -5.84
N LEU A 82 9.60 -1.23 -6.46
CA LEU A 82 10.13 -1.02 -7.81
C LEU A 82 11.66 -1.13 -7.85
N ALA A 83 12.34 -0.64 -6.80
CA ALA A 83 13.79 -0.76 -6.69
C ALA A 83 14.24 -2.22 -6.56
N ASP A 84 13.60 -3.00 -5.69
CA ASP A 84 13.88 -4.42 -5.48
C ASP A 84 13.66 -5.25 -6.75
N TRP A 85 12.67 -4.86 -7.55
CA TRP A 85 12.41 -5.49 -8.84
C TRP A 85 13.28 -4.96 -9.98
N ASN A 86 14.23 -4.06 -9.69
CA ASN A 86 15.14 -3.44 -10.67
C ASN A 86 14.39 -2.68 -11.78
N ILE A 87 13.27 -2.08 -11.49
CA ILE A 87 12.53 -1.24 -12.42
C ILE A 87 13.24 0.10 -12.56
N LYS A 88 13.52 0.51 -13.79
CA LYS A 88 14.16 1.81 -14.07
C LYS A 88 13.12 2.92 -14.10
N LEU A 89 13.43 4.03 -13.44
CA LEU A 89 12.62 5.23 -13.47
C LEU A 89 13.25 6.29 -14.38
N ALA A 90 12.43 7.03 -15.12
CA ALA A 90 12.87 8.20 -15.87
C ALA A 90 12.99 9.43 -14.96
N ALA A 91 12.07 9.56 -13.99
CA ALA A 91 12.05 10.63 -13.01
C ALA A 91 11.38 10.19 -11.72
N ALA A 92 11.71 10.84 -10.61
CA ALA A 92 11.16 10.57 -9.30
C ALA A 92 11.26 11.82 -8.40
N PRO A 93 10.44 11.94 -7.34
CA PRO A 93 10.47 13.08 -6.43
C PRO A 93 11.56 12.90 -5.36
N LYS A 94 12.83 13.00 -5.76
CA LYS A 94 14.00 12.64 -4.94
C LYS A 94 14.04 13.38 -3.59
N ASP A 95 13.49 14.59 -3.50
CA ASP A 95 13.49 15.40 -2.27
C ASP A 95 12.61 14.81 -1.16
N VAL A 96 11.75 13.86 -1.48
CA VAL A 96 10.82 13.21 -0.53
C VAL A 96 10.94 11.68 -0.53
N MET A 97 12.01 11.15 -1.09
CA MET A 97 12.35 9.73 -1.10
C MET A 97 13.32 9.39 0.05
N PRO A 98 13.42 8.10 0.43
CA PRO A 98 14.49 7.64 1.31
C PRO A 98 15.87 8.00 0.73
N LYS A 99 16.74 8.59 1.56
CA LYS A 99 18.08 9.02 1.13
C LYS A 99 18.93 7.90 0.53
N GLU A 100 18.74 6.68 1.07
CA GLU A 100 19.47 5.50 0.64
C GLU A 100 18.88 4.83 -0.61
N SER A 101 17.73 5.30 -1.09
CA SER A 101 17.10 4.77 -2.30
C SER A 101 18.08 4.79 -3.49
N PRO A 102 18.18 3.69 -4.26
CA PRO A 102 19.00 3.64 -5.45
C PRO A 102 18.58 4.71 -6.48
N TYR A 103 17.31 5.08 -6.51
CA TYR A 103 16.82 6.14 -7.41
C TYR A 103 17.33 7.54 -7.04
N VAL A 104 17.54 7.81 -5.75
CA VAL A 104 18.13 9.09 -5.31
C VAL A 104 19.57 9.17 -5.76
N LYS A 105 20.30 8.05 -5.70
CA LYS A 105 21.75 7.95 -6.06
C LYS A 105 21.98 7.87 -7.58
N ASP A 106 20.97 7.45 -8.36
CA ASP A 106 21.08 7.34 -9.82
C ASP A 106 20.92 8.70 -10.49
N GLU A 107 22.00 9.20 -11.08
CA GLU A 107 22.02 10.49 -11.81
C GLU A 107 21.14 10.48 -13.08
N ALA A 108 20.85 9.31 -13.64
CA ALA A 108 19.97 9.18 -14.81
C ALA A 108 18.49 9.42 -14.45
N VAL A 109 18.09 9.23 -13.19
CA VAL A 109 16.74 9.52 -12.72
C VAL A 109 16.61 11.02 -12.47
N GLN A 110 15.73 11.70 -13.21
CA GLN A 110 15.53 13.14 -13.05
C GLN A 110 14.78 13.44 -11.74
N ASN A 111 15.18 14.51 -11.05
CA ASN A 111 14.54 14.93 -9.80
C ASN A 111 13.36 15.87 -10.07
N ILE A 112 12.14 15.41 -9.76
CA ILE A 112 10.90 16.20 -9.86
C ILE A 112 10.77 17.19 -8.69
N GLY A 113 11.58 17.04 -7.64
CA GLY A 113 11.47 17.84 -6.42
C GLY A 113 10.57 17.21 -5.37
N ASN A 114 9.70 18.01 -4.78
CA ASN A 114 8.80 17.58 -3.71
C ASN A 114 7.32 17.71 -4.10
N HIS A 115 6.43 17.23 -3.22
CA HIS A 115 4.99 17.17 -3.46
C HIS A 115 4.26 18.53 -3.35
N ARG A 116 4.89 19.58 -2.79
CA ARG A 116 4.28 20.91 -2.66
C ARG A 116 4.41 21.69 -3.95
N GLU A 117 5.59 21.62 -4.57
CA GLU A 117 5.94 22.32 -5.79
C GLU A 117 6.69 21.36 -6.73
N PRO A 118 6.02 20.33 -7.31
CA PRO A 118 6.69 19.41 -8.22
C PRO A 118 7.02 20.09 -9.54
N ASN A 119 8.20 19.79 -10.09
CA ASN A 119 8.52 20.23 -11.44
C ASN A 119 7.80 19.39 -12.49
N LEU A 120 6.63 19.85 -12.90
CA LEU A 120 5.79 19.15 -13.88
C LEU A 120 6.40 19.17 -15.30
N GLU A 121 7.31 20.10 -15.60
CA GLU A 121 8.00 20.14 -16.91
C GLU A 121 8.90 18.90 -17.10
N ILE A 122 9.53 18.42 -16.03
CA ILE A 122 10.32 17.18 -16.05
C ILE A 122 9.43 15.98 -16.37
N ILE A 123 8.22 15.93 -15.80
CA ILE A 123 7.26 14.85 -16.10
C ILE A 123 6.90 14.85 -17.59
N ALA A 124 6.62 16.03 -18.17
CA ALA A 124 6.32 16.16 -19.59
C ALA A 124 7.49 15.78 -20.47
N ALA A 125 8.71 16.28 -20.14
CA ALA A 125 9.91 16.05 -20.91
C ALA A 125 10.36 14.58 -20.92
N ALA A 126 10.07 13.83 -19.86
CA ALA A 126 10.37 12.41 -19.77
C ALA A 126 9.53 11.55 -20.73
N ASN A 127 8.46 12.10 -21.31
CA ASN A 127 7.53 11.38 -22.20
C ASN A 127 7.20 9.97 -21.67
N PRO A 128 6.57 9.85 -20.50
CA PRO A 128 6.36 8.58 -19.84
C PRO A 128 5.31 7.72 -20.55
N GLU A 129 5.43 6.40 -20.43
CA GLU A 129 4.36 5.46 -20.75
C GLU A 129 3.48 5.19 -19.52
N LEU A 130 4.04 5.38 -18.31
CA LEU A 130 3.33 5.21 -17.04
C LEU A 130 3.75 6.27 -16.03
N VAL A 131 2.75 6.87 -15.36
CA VAL A 131 2.92 7.68 -14.15
C VAL A 131 2.11 7.05 -13.02
N ILE A 132 2.78 6.67 -11.94
CA ILE A 132 2.16 6.15 -10.72
C ILE A 132 2.06 7.31 -9.73
N VAL A 133 0.84 7.71 -9.43
CA VAL A 133 0.52 8.73 -8.43
C VAL A 133 0.22 8.04 -7.10
N GLY A 134 0.50 8.69 -6.01
CA GLY A 134 0.22 8.22 -4.66
C GLY A 134 -0.19 9.35 -3.73
N GLN A 135 -0.35 9.02 -2.46
CA GLN A 135 -0.92 9.89 -1.44
C GLN A 135 -0.42 11.36 -1.48
N ARG A 136 0.90 11.57 -1.51
CA ARG A 136 1.49 12.91 -1.45
C ARG A 136 1.22 13.75 -2.69
N PHE A 137 1.00 13.10 -3.83
CA PHE A 137 0.81 13.74 -5.13
C PHE A 137 -0.63 13.65 -5.65
N ALA A 138 -1.56 13.11 -4.86
CA ALA A 138 -2.96 12.93 -5.26
C ALA A 138 -3.60 14.21 -5.82
N ASN A 139 -3.29 15.38 -5.22
CA ASN A 139 -3.79 16.66 -5.69
C ASN A 139 -3.28 17.08 -7.08
N HIS A 140 -2.22 16.44 -7.59
CA HIS A 140 -1.64 16.70 -8.90
C HIS A 140 -2.13 15.75 -9.99
N TYR A 141 -2.94 14.73 -9.66
CA TYR A 141 -3.40 13.70 -10.60
C TYR A 141 -3.97 14.29 -11.91
N GLU A 142 -4.96 15.18 -11.80
CA GLU A 142 -5.61 15.77 -12.97
C GLU A 142 -4.66 16.65 -13.79
N SER A 143 -3.74 17.35 -13.14
CA SER A 143 -2.75 18.19 -13.82
C SER A 143 -1.75 17.33 -14.58
N ILE A 144 -1.28 16.25 -13.97
CA ILE A 144 -0.37 15.29 -14.61
C ILE A 144 -1.05 14.61 -15.79
N LYS A 145 -2.27 14.12 -15.62
CA LYS A 145 -3.05 13.45 -16.67
C LYS A 145 -3.25 14.34 -17.91
N LYS A 146 -3.49 15.63 -17.70
CA LYS A 146 -3.60 16.61 -18.81
C LYS A 146 -2.26 16.86 -19.48
N LEU A 147 -1.18 16.82 -18.73
CA LEU A 147 0.17 17.14 -19.21
C LEU A 147 0.74 16.01 -20.07
N VAL A 148 0.44 14.74 -19.73
CA VAL A 148 0.93 13.55 -20.43
C VAL A 148 -0.24 12.70 -20.96
N PRO A 149 -1.00 13.21 -21.95
CA PRO A 149 -2.25 12.60 -22.40
C PRO A 149 -2.08 11.21 -23.05
N ASN A 150 -0.84 10.85 -23.42
CA ASN A 150 -0.53 9.57 -24.04
C ASN A 150 0.00 8.54 -23.01
N ALA A 151 0.24 8.95 -21.76
CA ALA A 151 0.67 8.06 -20.70
C ALA A 151 -0.52 7.43 -19.99
N ALA A 152 -0.35 6.21 -19.49
CA ALA A 152 -1.21 5.71 -18.44
C ALA A 152 -0.89 6.45 -17.14
N VAL A 153 -1.88 7.05 -16.49
CA VAL A 153 -1.74 7.68 -15.18
C VAL A 153 -2.65 6.94 -14.23
N ILE A 154 -2.08 6.32 -13.20
CA ILE A 154 -2.80 5.55 -12.19
C ILE A 154 -2.57 6.15 -10.80
N ASP A 155 -3.56 6.05 -9.92
CA ASP A 155 -3.47 6.47 -8.53
C ASP A 155 -3.60 5.25 -7.60
N LEU A 156 -2.49 4.87 -6.98
CA LEU A 156 -2.46 3.74 -6.03
C LEU A 156 -2.78 4.16 -4.58
N ASN A 157 -3.29 5.38 -4.38
CA ASN A 157 -3.64 5.86 -3.06
C ASN A 157 -4.81 5.08 -2.45
N PHE A 158 -4.75 4.89 -1.14
CA PHE A 158 -5.83 4.36 -0.32
C PHE A 158 -5.97 5.19 0.97
N ASP A 159 -7.20 5.33 1.45
CA ASP A 159 -7.51 6.24 2.56
C ASP A 159 -7.28 5.57 3.92
N VAL A 160 -6.34 6.12 4.68
CA VAL A 160 -6.05 5.79 6.08
C VAL A 160 -6.18 7.02 6.98
N SER A 161 -6.82 8.08 6.49
CA SER A 161 -7.03 9.33 7.22
C SER A 161 -8.16 9.21 8.26
N GLU A 162 -8.37 10.30 8.99
CA GLU A 162 -9.48 10.44 9.96
C GLU A 162 -10.87 10.29 9.32
N LYS A 163 -10.97 10.31 7.99
CA LYS A 163 -12.23 10.12 7.24
C LYS A 163 -12.52 8.65 6.91
N ALA A 164 -11.51 7.78 7.06
CA ALA A 164 -11.67 6.37 6.77
C ALA A 164 -12.48 5.67 7.86
N ASP A 165 -13.47 4.89 7.47
CA ASP A 165 -14.24 4.07 8.41
C ASP A 165 -13.38 2.97 9.04
N LYS A 166 -12.49 2.37 8.24
CA LYS A 166 -11.67 1.22 8.60
C LYS A 166 -10.22 1.40 8.11
N PRO A 167 -9.46 2.31 8.72
CA PRO A 167 -8.10 2.62 8.26
C PRO A 167 -7.15 1.43 8.33
N GLY A 168 -7.31 0.51 9.28
CA GLY A 168 -6.52 -0.71 9.38
C GLY A 168 -6.79 -1.68 8.23
N GLU A 169 -8.06 -1.95 7.92
CA GLU A 169 -8.43 -2.78 6.77
C GLU A 169 -7.96 -2.14 5.45
N ASN A 170 -8.10 -0.81 5.32
CA ASN A 170 -7.67 -0.07 4.14
C ASN A 170 -6.15 -0.13 3.95
N LEU A 171 -5.36 -0.04 5.03
CA LEU A 171 -3.91 -0.18 4.97
C LEU A 171 -3.51 -1.56 4.42
N VAL A 172 -4.05 -2.62 5.03
CA VAL A 172 -3.73 -4.00 4.62
C VAL A 172 -4.13 -4.25 3.17
N LYS A 173 -5.38 -3.92 2.82
CA LYS A 173 -5.89 -4.12 1.47
C LYS A 173 -5.13 -3.27 0.45
N GLY A 174 -4.89 -2.00 0.75
CA GLY A 174 -4.23 -1.06 -0.15
C GLY A 174 -2.80 -1.47 -0.47
N LEU A 175 -2.01 -1.87 0.52
CA LEU A 175 -0.64 -2.36 0.29
C LEU A 175 -0.62 -3.64 -0.56
N LYS A 176 -1.52 -4.58 -0.28
CA LYS A 176 -1.63 -5.84 -1.04
C LYS A 176 -2.06 -5.59 -2.48
N ASP A 177 -3.12 -4.82 -2.68
CA ASP A 177 -3.65 -4.51 -4.01
C ASP A 177 -2.62 -3.76 -4.85
N SER A 178 -1.97 -2.74 -4.29
CA SER A 178 -0.92 -1.98 -4.97
C SER A 178 0.25 -2.90 -5.38
N THR A 179 0.67 -3.80 -4.50
CA THR A 179 1.75 -4.76 -4.81
C THR A 179 1.36 -5.70 -5.95
N ILE A 180 0.13 -6.23 -5.95
CA ILE A 180 -0.35 -7.10 -7.04
C ILE A 180 -0.48 -6.32 -8.36
N ILE A 181 -0.99 -5.08 -8.32
CA ILE A 181 -1.08 -4.21 -9.50
C ILE A 181 0.32 -3.97 -10.09
N LEU A 182 1.30 -3.63 -9.27
CA LEU A 182 2.68 -3.46 -9.72
C LEU A 182 3.23 -4.75 -10.32
N GLY A 183 2.92 -5.92 -9.72
CA GLY A 183 3.28 -7.23 -10.25
C GLY A 183 2.73 -7.49 -11.65
N GLN A 184 1.48 -7.12 -11.89
CA GLN A 184 0.84 -7.24 -13.21
C GLN A 184 1.47 -6.31 -14.26
N ILE A 185 1.72 -5.05 -13.88
CA ILE A 185 2.31 -4.05 -14.76
C ILE A 185 3.74 -4.42 -15.18
N PHE A 186 4.55 -4.91 -14.25
CA PHE A 186 5.98 -5.18 -14.48
C PHE A 186 6.33 -6.65 -14.71
N ASP A 187 5.32 -7.51 -15.00
CA ASP A 187 5.48 -8.98 -15.20
C ASP A 187 6.23 -9.65 -14.03
N LYS A 188 5.93 -9.19 -12.79
CA LYS A 188 6.48 -9.61 -11.50
C LYS A 188 5.44 -10.28 -10.61
N ASN A 189 4.54 -11.07 -11.23
CA ASN A 189 3.39 -11.62 -10.54
C ASN A 189 3.75 -12.58 -9.39
N GLU A 190 4.79 -13.39 -9.55
CA GLU A 190 5.20 -14.35 -8.52
C GLU A 190 5.92 -13.63 -7.37
N GLU A 191 6.77 -12.66 -7.68
CA GLU A 191 7.43 -11.81 -6.67
C GLU A 191 6.38 -11.02 -5.86
N ALA A 192 5.35 -10.48 -6.53
CA ALA A 192 4.25 -9.78 -5.86
C ALA A 192 3.45 -10.70 -4.93
N LYS A 193 3.11 -11.91 -5.38
CA LYS A 193 2.40 -12.90 -4.54
C LYS A 193 3.22 -13.29 -3.32
N GLN A 194 4.53 -13.51 -3.50
CA GLN A 194 5.41 -13.86 -2.40
C GLN A 194 5.48 -12.73 -1.37
N LEU A 195 5.63 -11.47 -1.85
CA LEU A 195 5.69 -10.30 -0.99
C LEU A 195 4.39 -10.11 -0.19
N VAL A 196 3.23 -10.33 -0.82
CA VAL A 196 1.93 -10.32 -0.14
C VAL A 196 1.83 -11.44 0.90
N ALA A 197 2.31 -12.64 0.58
CA ALA A 197 2.31 -13.75 1.54
C ALA A 197 3.22 -13.48 2.75
N ASP A 198 4.40 -12.90 2.53
CA ASP A 198 5.32 -12.49 3.59
C ASP A 198 4.71 -11.39 4.47
N PHE A 199 3.97 -10.47 3.87
CA PHE A 199 3.23 -9.43 4.59
C PHE A 199 2.13 -10.04 5.47
N ASP A 200 1.27 -10.91 4.93
CA ASP A 200 0.22 -11.59 5.69
C ASP A 200 0.82 -12.37 6.87
N LYS A 201 1.91 -13.11 6.62
CA LYS A 201 2.61 -13.83 7.71
C LYS A 201 3.14 -12.89 8.78
N SER A 202 3.73 -11.76 8.40
CA SER A 202 4.27 -10.79 9.37
C SER A 202 3.17 -10.17 10.26
N ILE A 203 1.97 -9.96 9.70
CA ILE A 203 0.79 -9.53 10.46
C ILE A 203 0.38 -10.59 11.48
N GLU A 204 0.29 -11.86 11.07
CA GLU A 204 -0.07 -12.96 11.95
C GLU A 204 0.93 -13.13 13.10
N ASP A 205 2.23 -13.07 12.80
CA ASP A 205 3.30 -13.17 13.79
C ASP A 205 3.23 -12.02 14.80
N ALA A 206 3.06 -10.77 14.34
CA ALA A 206 2.93 -9.60 15.20
C ALA A 206 1.66 -9.64 16.06
N LYS A 207 0.53 -10.08 15.48
CA LYS A 207 -0.73 -10.25 16.21
C LYS A 207 -0.63 -11.29 17.31
N SER A 208 0.05 -12.40 17.04
CA SER A 208 0.23 -13.48 17.98
C SER A 208 1.17 -13.11 19.16
N ALA A 209 2.08 -12.16 18.95
CA ALA A 209 2.99 -11.68 19.99
C ALA A 209 2.34 -10.70 20.97
N TYR A 210 1.25 -10.04 20.58
CA TYR A 210 0.54 -9.12 21.49
C TYR A 210 -0.32 -9.89 22.50
N ASN A 211 -0.17 -9.57 23.79
CA ASN A 211 -0.85 -10.28 24.89
C ASN A 211 -2.34 -9.94 25.08
N GLY A 212 -2.90 -9.05 24.26
CA GLY A 212 -4.31 -8.63 24.29
C GLY A 212 -4.68 -7.72 25.47
N THR A 213 -3.76 -7.36 26.36
CA THR A 213 -4.06 -6.59 27.58
C THR A 213 -3.17 -5.37 27.78
N ALA A 214 -1.92 -5.40 27.34
CA ALA A 214 -0.98 -4.30 27.47
C ALA A 214 -1.49 -3.04 26.74
N THR A 215 -1.27 -1.88 27.36
CA THR A 215 -1.62 -0.60 26.77
C THR A 215 -0.51 -0.10 25.84
N VAL A 216 -0.90 0.47 24.72
CA VAL A 216 -0.01 0.93 23.65
C VAL A 216 -0.17 2.42 23.43
N MET A 217 0.93 3.10 23.18
CA MET A 217 0.97 4.49 22.72
C MET A 217 1.83 4.61 21.46
N GLY A 218 1.27 5.15 20.38
CA GLY A 218 2.03 5.57 19.20
C GLY A 218 2.55 6.99 19.39
N VAL A 219 3.80 7.25 19.02
CA VAL A 219 4.38 8.59 19.03
C VAL A 219 5.19 8.84 17.77
N GLU A 220 5.28 10.12 17.39
CA GLU A 220 6.10 10.62 16.31
C GLU A 220 7.09 11.65 16.87
N VAL A 221 8.38 11.45 16.64
CA VAL A 221 9.42 12.40 17.07
C VAL A 221 9.81 13.28 15.88
N SER A 222 9.70 14.59 16.08
CA SER A 222 10.02 15.59 15.05
C SER A 222 10.56 16.87 15.68
N GLY A 223 11.74 17.34 15.26
CA GLY A 223 12.39 18.53 15.80
C GLY A 223 12.67 18.42 17.30
N GLY A 224 12.98 17.21 17.77
CA GLY A 224 13.23 16.93 19.20
C GLY A 224 11.96 16.94 20.07
N ASN A 225 10.76 17.07 19.48
CA ASN A 225 9.48 17.01 20.19
C ASN A 225 8.79 15.68 19.98
N ILE A 226 7.97 15.28 20.95
CA ILE A 226 7.18 14.06 20.90
C ILE A 226 5.72 14.43 20.58
N GLY A 227 5.22 14.03 19.43
CA GLY A 227 3.81 14.15 19.04
C GLY A 227 3.09 12.82 19.28
N PHE A 228 1.79 12.88 19.49
CA PHE A 228 0.93 11.71 19.71
C PHE A 228 0.40 11.18 18.37
N SER A 229 0.67 9.91 18.10
CA SER A 229 0.08 9.21 16.98
C SER A 229 -1.21 8.53 17.43
N ALA A 230 -2.33 9.20 17.19
CA ALA A 230 -3.62 8.81 17.73
C ALA A 230 -4.09 7.45 17.20
N PRO A 231 -4.80 6.64 18.01
CA PRO A 231 -5.44 5.41 17.55
C PRO A 231 -6.32 5.66 16.32
N ARG A 232 -6.32 4.75 15.36
CA ARG A 232 -6.97 4.76 14.06
C ARG A 232 -6.33 5.69 13.03
N PHE A 233 -5.96 6.93 13.37
CA PHE A 233 -5.66 7.98 12.39
C PHE A 233 -4.19 8.41 12.37
N GLY A 234 -3.49 8.27 13.49
CA GLY A 234 -2.09 8.67 13.61
C GLY A 234 -1.24 7.94 12.57
N ARG A 235 -0.30 8.69 11.98
CA ARG A 235 0.55 8.19 10.90
C ARG A 235 1.26 6.90 11.32
N VAL A 236 1.30 5.93 10.43
CA VAL A 236 1.90 4.59 10.62
C VAL A 236 1.20 3.78 11.73
N TRP A 237 1.17 4.29 12.98
CA TRP A 237 0.72 3.52 14.13
C TRP A 237 -0.80 3.50 14.31
N GLY A 238 -1.50 4.55 13.91
CA GLY A 238 -2.94 4.66 14.11
C GLY A 238 -3.75 3.48 13.56
N PRO A 239 -3.61 3.10 12.29
CA PRO A 239 -4.29 1.94 11.70
C PRO A 239 -4.00 0.62 12.42
N MET A 240 -2.84 0.48 13.06
CA MET A 240 -2.42 -0.75 13.73
C MET A 240 -3.24 -1.05 15.00
N PHE A 241 -3.82 -0.03 15.65
CA PHE A 241 -4.73 -0.25 16.76
C PHE A 241 -5.92 -1.12 16.36
N GLU A 242 -6.49 -0.87 15.18
CA GLU A 242 -7.56 -1.68 14.62
C GLU A 242 -7.05 -3.06 14.20
N MET A 243 -5.93 -3.10 13.47
CA MET A 243 -5.37 -4.35 12.93
C MET A 243 -5.02 -5.37 14.02
N PHE A 244 -4.44 -4.92 15.13
CA PHE A 244 -3.92 -5.78 16.20
C PHE A 244 -4.81 -5.81 17.45
N GLY A 245 -5.88 -5.01 17.48
CA GLY A 245 -6.75 -4.90 18.65
C GLY A 245 -6.03 -4.31 19.86
N TRP A 246 -5.11 -3.37 19.63
CA TRP A 246 -4.35 -2.74 20.71
C TRP A 246 -5.23 -1.91 21.62
N LYS A 247 -4.95 -1.95 22.91
CA LYS A 247 -5.55 -1.06 23.90
C LYS A 247 -4.81 0.27 23.94
N PRO A 248 -5.45 1.39 23.58
CA PRO A 248 -4.78 2.68 23.68
C PRO A 248 -4.49 3.05 25.14
N ALA A 249 -3.28 3.55 25.40
CA ALA A 249 -2.93 4.12 26.72
C ALA A 249 -3.54 5.50 26.90
N LEU A 250 -3.83 6.19 25.79
CA LEU A 250 -4.42 7.51 25.74
C LEU A 250 -5.31 7.65 24.52
N GLU A 251 -6.41 8.35 24.67
CA GLU A 251 -7.24 8.85 23.59
C GLU A 251 -7.45 10.35 23.76
N ILE A 252 -7.49 11.10 22.68
CA ILE A 252 -7.74 12.55 22.67
C ILE A 252 -8.92 12.87 21.76
N GLU A 253 -9.63 13.93 22.08
CA GLU A 253 -10.65 14.49 21.19
C GLU A 253 -9.99 15.20 20.00
N ASN A 254 -10.66 15.15 18.83
CA ASN A 254 -10.21 15.80 17.59
C ASN A 254 -8.79 15.39 17.15
N ALA A 255 -8.46 14.12 17.33
CA ALA A 255 -7.22 13.54 16.83
C ALA A 255 -7.09 13.71 15.31
N THR A 256 -5.86 13.88 14.83
CA THR A 256 -5.55 14.11 13.42
C THR A 256 -4.54 13.10 12.87
N SER A 257 -4.40 13.09 11.54
CA SER A 257 -3.34 12.36 10.82
C SER A 257 -2.14 13.26 10.49
N GLY A 258 -1.90 14.27 11.32
CA GLY A 258 -0.88 15.29 11.10
C GLY A 258 0.55 14.73 10.97
N HIS A 259 1.40 15.47 10.24
CA HIS A 259 2.77 15.07 9.91
C HIS A 259 3.76 15.00 11.09
N LYS A 260 3.37 15.48 12.25
CA LYS A 260 4.21 15.53 13.47
C LYS A 260 3.51 14.87 14.66
N GLY A 261 2.39 14.18 14.39
CA GLY A 261 1.47 13.76 15.42
C GLY A 261 0.69 14.93 16.04
N ASP A 262 -0.25 14.62 16.91
CA ASP A 262 -1.01 15.62 17.67
C ASP A 262 -0.16 16.17 18.82
N GLU A 263 -0.31 17.45 19.12
CA GLU A 263 0.37 18.08 20.24
C GLU A 263 -0.13 17.51 21.57
N ILE A 264 0.79 16.98 22.36
CA ILE A 264 0.52 16.41 23.66
C ILE A 264 1.68 16.75 24.61
N SER A 265 1.39 17.08 25.86
CA SER A 265 2.46 17.29 26.82
C SER A 265 3.12 15.95 27.23
N VAL A 266 4.42 15.99 27.47
CA VAL A 266 5.19 14.84 27.94
C VAL A 266 4.65 14.32 29.27
N GLU A 267 4.10 15.22 30.11
CA GLU A 267 3.44 14.88 31.36
C GLU A 267 2.14 14.11 31.16
N ALA A 268 1.39 14.38 30.07
CA ALA A 268 0.21 13.58 29.72
C ALA A 268 0.59 12.16 29.29
N ILE A 269 1.68 12.02 28.53
CA ILE A 269 2.27 10.72 28.21
C ILE A 269 2.66 10.00 29.50
N ALA A 270 3.38 10.66 30.41
CA ALA A 270 3.81 10.10 31.67
C ALA A 270 2.62 9.66 32.55
N LYS A 271 1.56 10.47 32.58
CA LYS A 271 0.34 10.18 33.36
C LYS A 271 -0.44 8.98 32.80
N SER A 272 -0.49 8.81 31.47
CA SER A 272 -1.17 7.67 30.84
C SER A 272 -0.42 6.35 31.07
N ASN A 273 0.88 6.41 31.33
CA ASN A 273 1.76 5.31 31.72
C ASN A 273 1.63 4.06 30.80
N PRO A 274 1.90 4.19 29.49
CA PRO A 274 1.77 3.08 28.55
C PRO A 274 2.69 1.92 28.91
N ASP A 275 2.22 0.69 28.64
CA ASP A 275 3.05 -0.51 28.72
C ASP A 275 4.05 -0.59 27.57
N TRP A 276 3.63 -0.13 26.36
CA TRP A 276 4.45 -0.09 25.16
C TRP A 276 4.39 1.28 24.50
N ILE A 277 5.53 1.75 23.99
CA ILE A 277 5.61 2.93 23.13
C ILE A 277 6.13 2.50 21.76
N PHE A 278 5.38 2.86 20.72
CA PHE A 278 5.78 2.67 19.31
C PHE A 278 6.18 4.02 18.72
N VAL A 279 7.39 4.11 18.18
CA VAL A 279 8.06 5.36 17.83
C VAL A 279 8.29 5.45 16.33
N LEU A 280 7.83 6.51 15.71
CA LEU A 280 8.22 6.93 14.37
C LEU A 280 9.21 8.10 14.49
N ASP A 281 10.44 7.92 14.03
CA ASP A 281 11.46 8.97 13.97
C ASP A 281 11.35 9.69 12.61
N ARG A 282 10.65 10.83 12.60
CA ARG A 282 10.51 11.62 11.38
C ARG A 282 11.84 12.25 10.97
N ASP A 283 12.61 12.73 11.94
CA ASP A 283 13.85 13.46 11.65
C ASP A 283 14.91 12.54 11.05
N ALA A 284 14.97 11.27 11.42
CA ALA A 284 15.84 10.28 10.80
C ALA A 284 15.60 10.17 9.28
N ALA A 285 14.33 10.28 8.85
CA ALA A 285 13.98 10.17 7.43
C ALA A 285 14.19 11.47 6.64
N VAL A 286 13.90 12.65 7.22
CA VAL A 286 13.81 13.92 6.46
C VAL A 286 14.89 14.92 6.78
N SER A 287 15.51 14.89 7.97
CA SER A 287 16.51 15.91 8.34
C SER A 287 17.76 15.77 7.49
N SER A 288 18.21 16.88 6.95
CA SER A 288 19.54 17.02 6.33
C SER A 288 20.60 17.48 7.34
N GLU A 289 20.17 17.81 8.56
CA GLU A 289 21.06 18.36 9.59
C GLU A 289 21.75 17.22 10.35
N SER A 290 23.07 17.35 10.55
CA SER A 290 23.86 16.43 11.37
C SER A 290 23.47 16.48 12.85
N ASP A 291 22.70 17.48 13.26
CA ASP A 291 22.38 17.80 14.64
C ASP A 291 20.96 17.34 15.04
N ALA A 292 20.26 16.59 14.16
CA ALA A 292 18.98 15.99 14.51
C ALA A 292 19.16 15.00 15.68
N VAL A 293 18.41 15.20 16.76
CA VAL A 293 18.46 14.33 17.92
C VAL A 293 17.68 13.07 17.62
N PRO A 294 18.30 11.88 17.66
CA PRO A 294 17.59 10.63 17.42
C PRO A 294 16.40 10.46 18.37
N ALA A 295 15.29 9.95 17.87
CA ALA A 295 14.08 9.73 18.69
C ALA A 295 14.36 8.90 19.95
N LYS A 296 15.28 7.97 19.87
CA LYS A 296 15.73 7.17 21.04
C LYS A 296 16.30 8.06 22.13
N ASP A 297 17.09 9.06 21.79
CA ASP A 297 17.70 9.98 22.77
C ASP A 297 16.66 10.96 23.32
N VAL A 298 15.73 11.43 22.48
CA VAL A 298 14.61 12.28 22.93
C VAL A 298 13.78 11.58 24.00
N ILE A 299 13.44 10.29 23.80
CA ILE A 299 12.62 9.53 24.73
C ILE A 299 13.43 9.15 25.98
N ASN A 300 14.64 8.61 25.81
CA ASN A 300 15.45 8.13 26.92
C ASN A 300 15.96 9.25 27.81
N ASN A 301 16.20 10.43 27.30
CA ASN A 301 16.70 11.59 28.07
C ASN A 301 15.58 12.48 28.62
N SER A 302 14.30 12.18 28.35
CA SER A 302 13.17 12.92 28.89
C SER A 302 12.96 12.61 30.38
N PRO A 303 13.18 13.58 31.31
CA PRO A 303 13.03 13.32 32.76
C PRO A 303 11.61 12.89 33.13
N ALA A 304 10.60 13.39 32.43
CA ALA A 304 9.20 13.06 32.68
C ALA A 304 8.87 11.61 32.34
N LEU A 305 9.58 11.01 31.38
CA LEU A 305 9.29 9.65 30.89
C LEU A 305 10.05 8.56 31.64
N GLN A 306 11.04 8.88 32.48
CA GLN A 306 11.89 7.86 33.13
C GLN A 306 11.12 6.87 33.99
N LYS A 307 9.96 7.25 34.52
CA LYS A 307 9.12 6.40 35.39
C LYS A 307 8.00 5.70 34.62
N VAL A 308 7.84 6.00 33.33
CA VAL A 308 6.84 5.36 32.46
C VAL A 308 7.19 3.91 32.31
N THR A 309 6.20 3.01 32.41
CA THR A 309 6.37 1.57 32.33
C THR A 309 7.15 1.16 31.09
N ALA A 310 6.75 1.67 29.91
CA ALA A 310 7.42 1.37 28.65
C ALA A 310 8.91 1.74 28.66
N VAL A 311 9.26 2.92 29.16
CA VAL A 311 10.64 3.43 29.20
C VAL A 311 11.47 2.64 30.22
N SER A 312 10.95 2.50 31.46
CA SER A 312 11.67 1.83 32.56
C SER A 312 11.94 0.35 32.29
N LYS A 313 11.10 -0.31 31.48
CA LYS A 313 11.25 -1.72 31.08
C LYS A 313 11.91 -1.92 29.72
N GLY A 314 12.20 -0.83 28.98
CA GLY A 314 12.72 -0.92 27.61
C GLY A 314 11.70 -1.49 26.61
N GLN A 315 10.41 -1.34 26.88
CA GLN A 315 9.30 -1.78 26.04
C GLN A 315 8.97 -0.72 24.97
N ILE A 316 9.95 -0.47 24.10
CA ILE A 316 9.86 0.54 23.05
C ILE A 316 10.16 -0.12 21.70
N VAL A 317 9.30 0.10 20.73
CA VAL A 317 9.47 -0.36 19.33
C VAL A 317 9.73 0.86 18.46
N TYR A 318 10.83 0.86 17.74
CA TYR A 318 11.16 1.89 16.77
C TYR A 318 10.86 1.38 15.36
N ALA A 319 10.17 2.20 14.56
CA ALA A 319 10.07 1.94 13.13
C ALA A 319 11.44 2.09 12.45
N PRO A 320 11.68 1.46 11.30
CA PRO A 320 12.86 1.75 10.48
C PRO A 320 13.03 3.25 10.22
N ASN A 321 14.27 3.71 10.18
CA ASN A 321 14.60 5.14 10.13
C ASN A 321 14.02 5.89 8.92
N ASP A 322 13.79 5.21 7.82
CA ASP A 322 13.26 5.77 6.59
C ASP A 322 11.73 5.69 6.47
N THR A 323 11.04 5.05 7.41
CA THR A 323 9.59 4.77 7.37
C THR A 323 8.77 6.01 7.01
N TYR A 324 9.14 7.20 7.49
CA TYR A 324 8.38 8.42 7.19
C TYR A 324 8.35 8.77 5.69
N THR A 325 9.37 8.40 4.93
CA THR A 325 9.47 8.59 3.47
C THR A 325 9.31 7.31 2.66
N ASN A 326 9.24 6.16 3.35
CA ASN A 326 9.12 4.83 2.78
C ASN A 326 8.01 4.06 3.51
N GLU A 327 6.79 4.15 3.01
CA GLU A 327 5.64 3.40 3.54
C GLU A 327 5.32 2.18 2.67
N SER A 328 6.36 1.49 2.16
CA SER A 328 6.22 0.30 1.33
C SER A 328 5.70 -0.90 2.10
N ILE A 329 5.22 -1.92 1.41
CA ILE A 329 4.84 -3.19 2.01
C ILE A 329 6.04 -3.85 2.73
N GLN A 330 7.26 -3.69 2.19
CA GLN A 330 8.50 -4.19 2.79
C GLN A 330 8.78 -3.50 4.14
N THR A 331 8.65 -2.19 4.20
CA THR A 331 8.77 -1.43 5.45
C THR A 331 7.79 -1.91 6.52
N PHE A 332 6.52 -2.16 6.15
CA PHE A 332 5.55 -2.71 7.10
C PHE A 332 5.87 -4.14 7.50
N ILE A 333 6.40 -4.99 6.62
CA ILE A 333 6.91 -6.33 6.98
C ILE A 333 8.01 -6.21 8.03
N GLU A 334 8.94 -5.28 7.87
CA GLU A 334 10.03 -5.06 8.83
C GLU A 334 9.48 -4.57 10.18
N ILE A 335 8.57 -3.59 10.17
CA ILE A 335 7.89 -3.10 11.37
C ILE A 335 7.24 -4.26 12.11
N PHE A 336 6.47 -5.11 11.44
CA PHE A 336 5.74 -6.21 12.08
C PHE A 336 6.67 -7.31 12.60
N LYS A 337 7.75 -7.62 11.90
CA LYS A 337 8.79 -8.53 12.38
C LYS A 337 9.49 -7.98 13.64
N ASN A 338 9.81 -6.68 13.65
CA ASN A 338 10.40 -6.01 14.80
C ASN A 338 9.43 -6.01 16.00
N MET A 339 8.15 -5.76 15.75
CA MET A 339 7.09 -5.86 16.76
C MET A 339 7.00 -7.28 17.32
N ALA A 340 6.86 -8.29 16.47
CA ALA A 340 6.74 -9.68 16.89
C ALA A 340 7.91 -10.10 17.78
N SER A 341 9.14 -9.78 17.37
CA SER A 341 10.36 -10.12 18.12
C SER A 341 10.49 -9.39 19.46
N THR A 342 9.95 -8.16 19.53
CA THR A 342 10.07 -7.31 20.72
C THR A 342 8.96 -7.59 21.74
N LEU A 343 7.73 -7.79 21.28
CA LEU A 343 6.58 -8.12 22.13
C LEU A 343 6.65 -9.53 22.75
N ALA A 344 7.42 -10.44 22.14
CA ALA A 344 7.60 -11.82 22.63
C ALA A 344 8.61 -11.94 23.78
N LYS A 345 9.34 -10.88 24.14
CA LYS A 345 10.32 -10.83 25.26
C LYS A 345 9.63 -10.53 26.58
#